data_a02b0fd73e1a1843c3f705d9aba7e28d
#
_entry.id   a02b0fd73e1a1843c3f705d9aba7e28d
#
_cell.length_a   1.000
_cell.length_b   1.000
_cell.length_c   1.000
_cell.angle_alpha   90.00
_cell.angle_beta   90.00
_cell.angle_gamma   90.00
#
_symmetry.space_group_name_H-M   'P 1'
#
loop_
_entity.id
_entity.type
_entity.pdbx_description
1 polymer ?
#
loop_
_entity_poly.entity_id
_entity_poly.type
_entity_poly.pdbx_seq_one_letter_code
_entity_poly.pdbx_strand_id
1 'polypeptide(L)'
;MTTTRVETDSFGPLDVPSDKYWGAQTQRSLINFPIGWEKQPTAIVRALGVIKQGCAMANTALGKLPEDKGKAIQEAASEVAKGLLDVHFPLVVWQTGSGTQSNMNANEVIANRAIEMMGGVIGSKDPVHPNDHCNMGQSSNDTFPTAMHIATAMTARDVTLPGLRALHAALQAKTEEFDGIIKIGRTHTMDATPLTLAQEFSGYTHQVAMAIARVEGALPRIYELAQGGTAVGTGLNTPVGWGEMVAQNMAQITGLPFVTAPNKFEALAAHDAMVEMSGALKTAAVSLFKIANDIRLLGSGPRCGLGELMLPENEPGSSIMPGKVNPTQCEALTQVCAHVLGNDAAVGFAGSQGHFELNVYKPMMAYNVLQSMQLLGDAAQAFTDNCVNGITPNRDQIDKLMRESLMLVTALAPEIGYDNATTVAKTAHKNGTTLKQEAIALGFVDEATFDKVVRPELMIGPK
;
A
#
# COMPACT_ATOMS: atom_id res chain seq x y z
N MET A 1 -7.74 30.48 27.88
CA MET A 1 -7.97 29.19 28.56
C MET A 1 -9.07 28.49 27.78
N THR A 2 -8.83 27.25 27.38
CA THR A 2 -9.86 26.43 26.71
C THR A 2 -10.97 26.19 27.74
N THR A 3 -12.22 26.51 27.44
CA THR A 3 -13.34 26.19 28.30
C THR A 3 -13.54 24.68 28.35
N THR A 4 -13.87 24.15 29.54
CA THR A 4 -14.15 22.72 29.72
C THR A 4 -15.59 22.50 30.12
N ARG A 5 -16.13 21.32 29.83
CA ARG A 5 -17.37 20.79 30.41
C ARG A 5 -17.05 19.52 31.19
N VAL A 6 -17.85 19.20 32.17
CA VAL A 6 -17.71 17.96 32.95
C VAL A 6 -18.51 16.86 32.25
N GLU A 7 -17.85 15.76 31.92
CA GLU A 7 -18.49 14.49 31.49
C GLU A 7 -18.17 13.36 32.47
N THR A 8 -18.88 12.28 32.41
CA THR A 8 -18.74 11.16 33.33
C THR A 8 -18.58 9.82 32.60
N ASP A 9 -17.80 8.93 33.18
CA ASP A 9 -17.77 7.50 32.83
C ASP A 9 -17.87 6.65 34.12
N SER A 10 -17.66 5.35 34.04
CA SER A 10 -17.71 4.44 35.18
C SER A 10 -16.63 4.72 36.26
N PHE A 11 -15.63 5.52 35.96
CA PHE A 11 -14.57 5.94 36.89
C PHE A 11 -14.82 7.33 37.49
N GLY A 12 -15.93 7.98 37.12
CA GLY A 12 -16.30 9.28 37.67
C GLY A 12 -16.18 10.46 36.71
N PRO A 13 -16.32 11.70 37.24
CA PRO A 13 -16.30 12.90 36.43
C PRO A 13 -14.90 13.25 35.90
N LEU A 14 -14.85 13.87 34.72
CA LEU A 14 -13.63 14.33 34.07
C LEU A 14 -13.91 15.57 33.24
N ASP A 15 -13.00 16.55 33.28
CA ASP A 15 -13.04 17.73 32.42
C ASP A 15 -12.68 17.40 30.98
N VAL A 16 -13.53 17.79 30.03
CA VAL A 16 -13.37 17.61 28.60
C VAL A 16 -13.45 18.99 27.91
N PRO A 17 -12.63 19.28 26.90
CA PRO A 17 -12.71 20.55 26.17
C PRO A 17 -14.11 20.76 25.59
N SER A 18 -14.70 21.96 25.83
CA SER A 18 -16.08 22.23 25.45
C SER A 18 -16.31 22.30 23.94
N ASP A 19 -15.26 22.56 23.15
CA ASP A 19 -15.29 22.63 21.69
C ASP A 19 -15.13 21.26 21.00
N LYS A 20 -15.03 20.16 21.77
CA LYS A 20 -14.84 18.82 21.26
C LYS A 20 -16.08 17.94 21.50
N TYR A 21 -16.37 17.07 20.53
CA TYR A 21 -17.45 16.09 20.68
C TYR A 21 -17.04 14.83 21.43
N TRP A 22 -15.73 14.55 21.64
CA TRP A 22 -15.36 13.39 22.45
C TRP A 22 -15.74 13.57 23.92
N GLY A 23 -15.87 12.45 24.64
CA GLY A 23 -16.31 12.43 26.02
C GLY A 23 -15.24 11.99 27.01
N ALA A 24 -15.68 11.55 28.20
CA ALA A 24 -14.82 11.19 29.31
C ALA A 24 -13.88 10.02 29.01
N GLN A 25 -14.33 8.98 28.30
CA GLN A 25 -13.47 7.82 28.01
C GLN A 25 -12.34 8.17 27.06
N THR A 26 -12.60 8.94 26.01
CA THR A 26 -11.55 9.46 25.12
C THR A 26 -10.59 10.37 25.85
N GLN A 27 -11.09 11.29 26.68
CA GLN A 27 -10.25 12.20 27.46
C GLN A 27 -9.34 11.42 28.42
N ARG A 28 -9.85 10.36 29.04
CA ARG A 28 -9.07 9.47 29.92
C ARG A 28 -7.97 8.72 29.13
N SER A 29 -8.28 8.29 27.91
CA SER A 29 -7.32 7.65 27.01
C SER A 29 -6.17 8.59 26.67
N LEU A 30 -6.44 9.87 26.39
CA LEU A 30 -5.40 10.88 26.15
C LEU A 30 -4.45 11.06 27.35
N ILE A 31 -4.98 10.92 28.58
CA ILE A 31 -4.18 11.01 29.81
C ILE A 31 -3.34 9.73 30.01
N ASN A 32 -3.93 8.57 29.74
CA ASN A 32 -3.31 7.29 30.07
C ASN A 32 -2.27 6.82 29.03
N PHE A 33 -2.38 7.28 27.78
CA PHE A 33 -1.55 6.82 26.66
C PHE A 33 -0.81 7.97 25.95
N PRO A 34 0.03 8.74 26.65
CA PRO A 34 0.85 9.79 26.03
C PRO A 34 2.09 9.16 25.36
N ILE A 35 1.87 8.30 24.34
CA ILE A 35 2.91 7.46 23.72
C ILE A 35 2.98 7.80 22.23
N GLY A 36 4.18 8.24 21.77
CA GLY A 36 4.45 8.53 20.37
C GLY A 36 3.60 9.67 19.80
N TRP A 37 3.61 9.81 18.49
CA TRP A 37 2.82 10.80 17.74
C TRP A 37 1.87 10.16 16.74
N GLU A 38 1.96 8.84 16.54
CA GLU A 38 1.18 8.09 15.57
C GLU A 38 -0.29 8.08 16.01
N LYS A 39 -1.12 8.82 15.27
CA LYS A 39 -2.56 8.85 15.49
C LYS A 39 -3.25 7.68 14.79
N GLN A 40 -4.45 7.34 15.28
CA GLN A 40 -5.30 6.40 14.55
C GLN A 40 -5.47 6.88 13.10
N PRO A 41 -5.26 5.99 12.09
CA PRO A 41 -5.47 6.35 10.70
C PRO A 41 -6.87 6.91 10.46
N THR A 42 -6.99 7.98 9.69
CA THR A 42 -8.31 8.55 9.33
C THR A 42 -9.21 7.52 8.64
N ALA A 43 -8.63 6.57 7.92
CA ALA A 43 -9.36 5.44 7.33
C ALA A 43 -10.09 4.58 8.39
N ILE A 44 -9.47 4.34 9.56
CA ILE A 44 -10.12 3.66 10.69
C ILE A 44 -11.25 4.51 11.26
N VAL A 45 -11.05 5.80 11.42
CA VAL A 45 -12.08 6.73 11.92
C VAL A 45 -13.30 6.72 10.99
N ARG A 46 -13.09 6.83 9.69
CA ARG A 46 -14.16 6.80 8.69
C ARG A 46 -14.86 5.44 8.65
N ALA A 47 -14.11 4.34 8.77
CA ALA A 47 -14.69 3.00 8.86
C ALA A 47 -15.57 2.82 10.11
N LEU A 48 -15.16 3.38 11.27
CA LEU A 48 -16.02 3.43 12.45
C LEU A 48 -17.31 4.18 12.19
N GLY A 49 -17.25 5.32 11.46
CA GLY A 49 -18.45 6.02 11.01
C GLY A 49 -19.39 5.15 10.18
N VAL A 50 -18.86 4.43 9.20
CA VAL A 50 -19.63 3.47 8.37
C VAL A 50 -20.28 2.39 9.23
N ILE A 51 -19.55 1.84 10.20
CA ILE A 51 -20.05 0.82 11.11
C ILE A 51 -21.21 1.35 11.95
N LYS A 52 -21.02 2.51 12.59
CA LYS A 52 -22.05 3.08 13.46
C LYS A 52 -23.31 3.46 12.67
N GLN A 53 -23.16 3.96 11.45
CA GLN A 53 -24.27 4.21 10.54
C GLN A 53 -25.02 2.90 10.20
N GLY A 54 -24.31 1.87 9.77
CA GLY A 54 -24.89 0.57 9.37
C GLY A 54 -25.57 -0.15 10.54
N CYS A 55 -24.99 -0.09 11.74
CA CYS A 55 -25.57 -0.65 12.96
C CYS A 55 -26.85 0.11 13.38
N ALA A 56 -26.82 1.45 13.34
CA ALA A 56 -28.01 2.25 13.65
C ALA A 56 -29.16 2.00 12.67
N MET A 57 -28.86 1.83 11.36
CA MET A 57 -29.85 1.42 10.36
C MET A 57 -30.51 0.08 10.72
N ALA A 58 -29.71 -0.94 11.05
CA ALA A 58 -30.21 -2.25 11.42
C ALA A 58 -31.05 -2.21 12.70
N ASN A 59 -30.58 -1.53 13.74
CA ASN A 59 -31.27 -1.43 15.02
C ASN A 59 -32.59 -0.65 14.91
N THR A 60 -32.64 0.39 14.08
CA THR A 60 -33.87 1.15 13.79
C THR A 60 -34.87 0.29 13.02
N ALA A 61 -34.43 -0.40 11.95
CA ALA A 61 -35.29 -1.27 11.17
C ALA A 61 -35.89 -2.45 11.98
N LEU A 62 -35.18 -2.92 13.00
CA LEU A 62 -35.65 -3.94 13.93
C LEU A 62 -36.46 -3.39 15.10
N GLY A 63 -36.74 -2.11 15.15
CA GLY A 63 -37.48 -1.45 16.23
C GLY A 63 -36.79 -1.50 17.60
N LYS A 64 -35.48 -1.75 17.63
CA LYS A 64 -34.66 -1.73 18.86
C LYS A 64 -34.18 -0.34 19.24
N LEU A 65 -33.99 0.52 18.27
CA LEU A 65 -33.60 1.93 18.42
C LEU A 65 -34.75 2.79 17.95
N PRO A 66 -35.24 3.78 18.76
CA PRO A 66 -36.27 4.73 18.35
C PRO A 66 -35.88 5.45 17.07
N GLU A 67 -36.83 5.70 16.19
CA GLU A 67 -36.61 6.22 14.83
C GLU A 67 -35.91 7.59 14.82
N ASP A 68 -36.31 8.48 15.70
CA ASP A 68 -35.74 9.83 15.85
C ASP A 68 -34.25 9.78 16.27
N LYS A 69 -33.93 8.97 17.28
CA LYS A 69 -32.55 8.75 17.72
C LYS A 69 -31.74 8.01 16.65
N GLY A 70 -32.34 7.01 16.01
CA GLY A 70 -31.72 6.26 14.94
C GLY A 70 -31.31 7.14 13.76
N LYS A 71 -32.18 8.07 13.36
CA LYS A 71 -31.91 9.05 12.31
C LYS A 71 -30.76 9.98 12.70
N ALA A 72 -30.79 10.58 13.90
CA ALA A 72 -29.73 11.48 14.36
C ALA A 72 -28.36 10.77 14.45
N ILE A 73 -28.31 9.51 14.92
CA ILE A 73 -27.09 8.70 14.98
C ILE A 73 -26.58 8.40 13.57
N GLN A 74 -27.46 8.04 12.62
CA GLN A 74 -27.06 7.76 11.23
C GLN A 74 -26.47 9.00 10.56
N GLU A 75 -27.06 10.19 10.77
CA GLU A 75 -26.57 11.45 10.23
C GLU A 75 -25.21 11.81 10.83
N ALA A 76 -25.05 11.77 12.15
CA ALA A 76 -23.77 12.04 12.82
C ALA A 76 -22.68 11.03 12.40
N ALA A 77 -23.00 9.74 12.30
CA ALA A 77 -22.09 8.72 11.84
C ALA A 77 -21.68 8.91 10.37
N SER A 78 -22.59 9.38 9.51
CA SER A 78 -22.30 9.77 8.14
C SER A 78 -21.33 10.95 8.07
N GLU A 79 -21.42 11.94 8.97
CA GLU A 79 -20.45 13.03 9.06
C GLU A 79 -19.04 12.50 9.41
N VAL A 80 -18.95 11.54 10.34
CA VAL A 80 -17.67 10.85 10.66
C VAL A 80 -17.15 10.09 9.45
N ALA A 81 -17.98 9.31 8.77
CA ALA A 81 -17.59 8.53 7.59
C ALA A 81 -17.08 9.42 6.44
N LYS A 82 -17.59 10.65 6.33
CA LYS A 82 -17.16 11.65 5.33
C LYS A 82 -15.95 12.48 5.75
N GLY A 83 -15.43 12.30 6.96
CA GLY A 83 -14.28 13.04 7.48
C GLY A 83 -14.58 14.46 7.96
N LEU A 84 -15.85 14.83 8.13
CA LEU A 84 -16.24 16.18 8.57
C LEU A 84 -15.93 16.42 10.06
N LEU A 85 -15.70 15.34 10.82
CA LEU A 85 -15.46 15.38 12.26
C LEU A 85 -14.07 14.87 12.66
N ASP A 86 -13.11 14.77 11.73
CA ASP A 86 -11.77 14.19 11.96
C ASP A 86 -11.02 14.84 13.14
N VAL A 87 -11.22 16.14 13.39
CA VAL A 87 -10.58 16.89 14.49
C VAL A 87 -11.04 16.45 15.90
N HIS A 88 -12.03 15.59 15.97
CA HIS A 88 -12.57 15.02 17.23
C HIS A 88 -12.03 13.62 17.52
N PHE A 89 -11.03 13.13 16.74
CA PHE A 89 -10.42 11.81 16.90
C PHE A 89 -8.92 11.93 17.21
N PRO A 90 -8.56 12.31 18.44
CA PRO A 90 -7.18 12.66 18.79
C PRO A 90 -6.32 11.46 19.22
N LEU A 91 -6.88 10.25 19.32
CA LEU A 91 -6.23 9.12 19.97
C LEU A 91 -5.03 8.58 19.19
N VAL A 92 -4.03 8.13 19.94
CA VAL A 92 -2.84 7.48 19.38
C VAL A 92 -3.11 6.00 19.07
N VAL A 93 -2.27 5.42 18.23
CA VAL A 93 -2.26 3.98 17.93
C VAL A 93 -1.92 3.15 19.17
N TRP A 94 -1.02 3.65 20.01
CA TRP A 94 -0.49 2.99 21.21
C TRP A 94 -1.48 3.08 22.38
N GLN A 95 -2.54 2.27 22.30
CA GLN A 95 -3.65 2.18 23.25
C GLN A 95 -3.95 0.72 23.59
N THR A 96 -5.12 0.44 24.20
CA THR A 96 -5.53 -0.95 24.41
C THR A 96 -5.60 -1.72 23.09
N GLY A 97 -5.05 -2.92 23.10
CA GLY A 97 -4.90 -3.72 21.89
C GLY A 97 -6.20 -4.23 21.25
N SER A 98 -7.33 -4.11 21.94
CA SER A 98 -8.67 -4.37 21.40
C SER A 98 -9.22 -3.21 20.55
N GLY A 99 -8.65 -2.00 20.66
CA GLY A 99 -9.17 -0.79 20.03
C GLY A 99 -10.37 -0.16 20.73
N THR A 100 -10.63 -0.54 22.01
CA THR A 100 -11.80 -0.07 22.76
C THR A 100 -11.85 1.45 22.85
N GLN A 101 -10.75 2.13 23.10
CA GLN A 101 -10.77 3.59 23.20
C GLN A 101 -11.18 4.25 21.88
N SER A 102 -10.72 3.75 20.74
CA SER A 102 -11.12 4.26 19.42
C SER A 102 -12.60 4.00 19.13
N ASN A 103 -13.12 2.82 19.49
CA ASN A 103 -14.57 2.53 19.41
C ASN A 103 -15.37 3.48 20.28
N MET A 104 -14.93 3.73 21.52
CA MET A 104 -15.61 4.66 22.42
C MET A 104 -15.48 6.11 21.96
N ASN A 105 -14.35 6.52 21.38
CA ASN A 105 -14.22 7.84 20.76
C ASN A 105 -15.28 8.04 19.67
N ALA A 106 -15.49 7.06 18.79
CA ALA A 106 -16.57 7.16 17.80
C ALA A 106 -17.96 7.22 18.45
N ASN A 107 -18.23 6.40 19.46
CA ASN A 107 -19.50 6.43 20.17
C ASN A 107 -19.78 7.78 20.84
N GLU A 108 -18.77 8.37 21.51
CA GLU A 108 -18.90 9.65 22.19
C GLU A 108 -19.09 10.82 21.20
N VAL A 109 -18.30 10.85 20.13
CA VAL A 109 -18.40 11.89 19.08
C VAL A 109 -19.76 11.83 18.40
N ILE A 110 -20.20 10.64 18.01
CA ILE A 110 -21.49 10.45 17.33
C ILE A 110 -22.66 10.77 18.28
N ALA A 111 -22.58 10.32 19.54
CA ALA A 111 -23.62 10.62 20.52
C ALA A 111 -23.75 12.13 20.77
N ASN A 112 -22.64 12.83 21.02
CA ASN A 112 -22.64 14.27 21.28
C ASN A 112 -23.09 15.07 20.06
N ARG A 113 -22.71 14.65 18.85
CA ARG A 113 -23.18 15.29 17.63
C ARG A 113 -24.69 15.08 17.40
N ALA A 114 -25.18 13.86 17.64
CA ALA A 114 -26.61 13.56 17.57
C ALA A 114 -27.43 14.32 18.62
N ILE A 115 -26.92 14.43 19.86
CA ILE A 115 -27.53 15.27 20.93
C ILE A 115 -27.68 16.72 20.47
N GLU A 116 -26.62 17.29 19.90
CA GLU A 116 -26.64 18.65 19.36
C GLU A 116 -27.68 18.81 18.24
N MET A 117 -27.75 17.89 17.29
CA MET A 117 -28.74 17.87 16.20
C MET A 117 -30.19 17.81 16.74
N MET A 118 -30.39 17.12 17.85
CA MET A 118 -31.69 17.01 18.51
C MET A 118 -32.00 18.16 19.51
N GLY A 119 -31.13 19.19 19.60
CA GLY A 119 -31.29 20.35 20.47
C GLY A 119 -30.99 20.08 21.94
N GLY A 120 -30.31 18.98 22.27
CA GLY A 120 -29.86 18.64 23.61
C GLY A 120 -28.55 19.30 24.02
N VAL A 121 -28.06 19.00 25.22
CA VAL A 121 -26.82 19.53 25.78
C VAL A 121 -25.69 18.54 25.57
N ILE A 122 -24.64 18.96 24.86
CA ILE A 122 -23.45 18.12 24.62
C ILE A 122 -22.88 17.61 25.97
N GLY A 123 -22.60 16.29 26.07
CA GLY A 123 -22.09 15.65 27.27
C GLY A 123 -23.19 15.16 28.24
N SER A 124 -24.46 15.51 28.02
CA SER A 124 -25.57 15.07 28.88
C SER A 124 -25.92 13.60 28.79
N LYS A 125 -25.56 12.93 27.70
CA LYS A 125 -25.98 11.57 27.33
C LYS A 125 -27.50 11.44 27.09
N ASP A 126 -28.19 12.53 26.93
CA ASP A 126 -29.62 12.63 26.66
C ASP A 126 -29.87 13.59 25.51
N PRO A 127 -30.66 13.22 24.50
CA PRO A 127 -31.46 12.01 24.33
C PRO A 127 -30.67 10.81 23.79
N VAL A 128 -29.39 10.94 23.42
CA VAL A 128 -28.58 9.84 22.87
C VAL A 128 -27.46 9.46 23.83
N HIS A 129 -27.39 8.17 24.19
CA HIS A 129 -26.35 7.64 25.06
C HIS A 129 -25.27 6.90 24.21
N PRO A 130 -23.95 7.14 24.43
CA PRO A 130 -22.89 6.53 23.61
C PRO A 130 -22.87 5.00 23.67
N ASN A 131 -23.11 4.39 24.86
CA ASN A 131 -23.09 2.93 24.98
C ASN A 131 -24.46 2.32 24.60
N ASP A 132 -25.57 2.86 25.11
CA ASP A 132 -26.88 2.22 24.99
C ASP A 132 -27.47 2.38 23.58
N HIS A 133 -27.14 3.48 22.88
CA HIS A 133 -27.69 3.75 21.55
C HIS A 133 -26.62 3.60 20.43
N CYS A 134 -25.47 4.29 20.53
CA CYS A 134 -24.45 4.24 19.48
C CYS A 134 -23.71 2.89 19.40
N ASN A 135 -23.59 2.19 20.53
CA ASN A 135 -22.92 0.89 20.63
C ASN A 135 -23.87 -0.31 20.74
N MET A 136 -25.18 -0.09 20.56
CA MET A 136 -26.20 -1.13 20.68
C MET A 136 -25.92 -2.35 19.80
N GLY A 137 -25.85 -3.55 20.40
CA GLY A 137 -25.55 -4.80 19.71
C GLY A 137 -24.08 -4.96 19.30
N GLN A 138 -23.18 -4.17 19.84
CA GLN A 138 -21.77 -4.15 19.46
C GLN A 138 -20.85 -4.37 20.66
N SER A 139 -19.65 -4.87 20.40
CA SER A 139 -18.48 -4.82 21.27
C SER A 139 -17.34 -4.15 20.53
N SER A 140 -16.35 -3.59 21.21
CA SER A 140 -15.10 -3.20 20.57
C SER A 140 -14.40 -4.38 19.92
N ASN A 141 -14.64 -5.59 20.43
CA ASN A 141 -13.97 -6.81 19.98
C ASN A 141 -14.39 -7.24 18.57
N ASP A 142 -15.63 -6.99 18.16
CA ASP A 142 -16.11 -7.23 16.79
C ASP A 142 -16.07 -5.94 15.93
N THR A 143 -16.24 -4.76 16.54
CA THR A 143 -16.30 -3.47 15.83
C THR A 143 -14.94 -3.04 15.30
N PHE A 144 -13.87 -3.16 16.11
CA PHE A 144 -12.55 -2.71 15.66
C PHE A 144 -11.98 -3.57 14.52
N PRO A 145 -12.02 -4.93 14.53
CA PRO A 145 -11.61 -5.72 13.37
C PRO A 145 -12.50 -5.46 12.14
N THR A 146 -13.78 -5.19 12.31
CA THR A 146 -14.65 -4.73 11.21
C THR A 146 -14.14 -3.41 10.62
N ALA A 147 -13.74 -2.45 11.48
CA ALA A 147 -13.13 -1.19 11.01
C ALA A 147 -11.81 -1.42 10.28
N MET A 148 -10.98 -2.35 10.75
CA MET A 148 -9.74 -2.73 10.05
C MET A 148 -10.02 -3.21 8.63
N HIS A 149 -10.99 -4.10 8.45
CA HIS A 149 -11.38 -4.64 7.16
C HIS A 149 -11.99 -3.59 6.22
N ILE A 150 -12.94 -2.78 6.72
CA ILE A 150 -13.56 -1.72 5.92
C ILE A 150 -12.52 -0.69 5.48
N ALA A 151 -11.66 -0.23 6.40
CA ALA A 151 -10.60 0.73 6.10
C ALA A 151 -9.62 0.18 5.06
N THR A 152 -9.22 -1.09 5.17
CA THR A 152 -8.34 -1.77 4.22
C THR A 152 -8.98 -1.85 2.83
N ALA A 153 -10.24 -2.28 2.75
CA ALA A 153 -10.95 -2.39 1.47
C ALA A 153 -11.14 -1.03 0.78
N MET A 154 -11.52 0.00 1.54
CA MET A 154 -11.65 1.36 1.02
C MET A 154 -10.30 1.92 0.55
N THR A 155 -9.23 1.77 1.34
CA THR A 155 -7.89 2.24 0.96
C THR A 155 -7.36 1.50 -0.27
N ALA A 156 -7.63 0.19 -0.40
CA ALA A 156 -7.28 -0.56 -1.61
C ALA A 156 -7.96 0.01 -2.85
N ARG A 157 -9.28 0.29 -2.78
CA ARG A 157 -10.07 0.85 -3.88
C ARG A 157 -9.64 2.27 -4.26
N ASP A 158 -9.42 3.11 -3.24
CA ASP A 158 -9.33 4.56 -3.45
C ASP A 158 -7.88 5.07 -3.61
N VAL A 159 -6.88 4.32 -3.15
CA VAL A 159 -5.48 4.75 -3.13
C VAL A 159 -4.53 3.71 -3.74
N THR A 160 -4.46 2.51 -3.16
CA THR A 160 -3.40 1.54 -3.49
C THR A 160 -3.53 1.03 -4.92
N LEU A 161 -4.70 0.52 -5.30
CA LEU A 161 -4.92 -0.01 -6.65
C LEU A 161 -4.87 1.07 -7.73
N PRO A 162 -5.44 2.27 -7.55
CA PRO A 162 -5.28 3.37 -8.51
C PRO A 162 -3.81 3.72 -8.77
N GLY A 163 -3.00 3.89 -7.73
CA GLY A 163 -1.57 4.20 -7.89
C GLY A 163 -0.79 3.10 -8.62
N LEU A 164 -1.00 1.83 -8.23
CA LEU A 164 -0.37 0.69 -8.91
C LEU A 164 -0.83 0.56 -10.37
N ARG A 165 -2.10 0.81 -10.68
CA ARG A 165 -2.63 0.77 -12.05
C ARG A 165 -2.08 1.91 -12.91
N ALA A 166 -1.91 3.10 -12.35
CA ALA A 166 -1.27 4.21 -13.05
C ALA A 166 0.19 3.86 -13.41
N LEU A 167 0.94 3.29 -12.47
CA LEU A 167 2.31 2.84 -12.73
C LEU A 167 2.37 1.73 -13.77
N HIS A 168 1.47 0.75 -13.70
CA HIS A 168 1.37 -0.31 -14.70
C HIS A 168 1.15 0.27 -16.11
N ALA A 169 0.18 1.18 -16.25
CA ALA A 169 -0.13 1.80 -17.54
C ALA A 169 1.05 2.61 -18.11
N ALA A 170 1.78 3.34 -17.25
CA ALA A 170 2.94 4.10 -17.67
C ALA A 170 4.10 3.19 -18.12
N LEU A 171 4.38 2.12 -17.40
CA LEU A 171 5.41 1.14 -17.78
C LEU A 171 5.03 0.39 -19.06
N GLN A 172 3.75 0.09 -19.26
CA GLN A 172 3.25 -0.51 -20.50
C GLN A 172 3.47 0.44 -21.69
N ALA A 173 3.13 1.72 -21.54
CA ALA A 173 3.36 2.73 -22.56
C ALA A 173 4.85 2.86 -22.91
N LYS A 174 5.74 2.82 -21.91
CA LYS A 174 7.19 2.82 -22.13
C LYS A 174 7.69 1.55 -22.82
N THR A 175 7.10 0.40 -22.50
CA THR A 175 7.40 -0.85 -23.20
C THR A 175 7.10 -0.73 -24.70
N GLU A 176 5.99 -0.10 -25.06
CA GLU A 176 5.61 0.13 -26.46
C GLU A 176 6.50 1.19 -27.14
N GLU A 177 6.78 2.31 -26.44
CA GLU A 177 7.65 3.39 -26.93
C GLU A 177 9.09 2.92 -27.22
N PHE A 178 9.59 1.97 -26.42
CA PHE A 178 10.97 1.47 -26.49
C PHE A 178 11.13 0.27 -27.43
N ASP A 179 10.11 -0.07 -28.20
CA ASP A 179 10.19 -1.17 -29.15
C ASP A 179 11.32 -0.95 -30.16
N GLY A 180 12.01 -2.05 -30.49
CA GLY A 180 13.14 -2.05 -31.44
C GLY A 180 14.44 -1.41 -30.94
N ILE A 181 14.51 -0.88 -29.71
CA ILE A 181 15.76 -0.34 -29.14
C ILE A 181 16.57 -1.51 -28.58
N ILE A 182 17.58 -1.95 -29.30
CA ILE A 182 18.45 -3.03 -28.89
C ILE A 182 19.55 -2.50 -27.96
N LYS A 183 19.77 -3.14 -26.84
CA LYS A 183 20.77 -2.80 -25.82
C LYS A 183 21.50 -4.04 -25.33
N ILE A 184 22.61 -3.83 -24.63
CA ILE A 184 23.26 -4.93 -23.94
C ILE A 184 22.47 -5.33 -22.68
N GLY A 185 22.25 -6.63 -22.50
CA GLY A 185 21.75 -7.17 -21.25
C GLY A 185 22.82 -7.25 -20.19
N ARG A 186 22.44 -7.30 -18.91
CA ARG A 186 23.37 -7.48 -17.79
C ARG A 186 22.84 -8.53 -16.83
N THR A 187 23.74 -9.46 -16.46
CA THR A 187 23.53 -10.41 -15.37
C THR A 187 24.71 -10.28 -14.41
N HIS A 188 24.47 -10.36 -13.11
CA HIS A 188 25.49 -10.08 -12.08
C HIS A 188 26.11 -8.65 -12.19
N THR A 189 25.40 -7.71 -12.80
CA THR A 189 25.91 -6.39 -13.22
C THR A 189 27.04 -6.42 -14.28
N MET A 190 27.31 -7.60 -14.84
CA MET A 190 28.27 -7.83 -15.92
C MET A 190 27.55 -7.90 -17.26
N ASP A 191 28.27 -7.56 -18.34
CA ASP A 191 27.77 -7.62 -19.71
C ASP A 191 27.27 -9.02 -20.05
N ALA A 192 26.09 -9.08 -20.68
CA ALA A 192 25.48 -10.30 -21.16
C ALA A 192 25.06 -10.16 -22.63
N THR A 193 24.24 -11.07 -23.13
CA THR A 193 23.73 -11.01 -24.50
C THR A 193 22.71 -9.87 -24.68
N PRO A 194 22.51 -9.37 -25.92
CA PRO A 194 21.55 -8.33 -26.22
C PRO A 194 20.10 -8.72 -25.90
N LEU A 195 19.31 -7.69 -25.58
CA LEU A 195 17.84 -7.71 -25.55
C LEU A 195 17.34 -6.35 -26.03
N THR A 196 16.03 -6.17 -26.18
CA THR A 196 15.49 -4.83 -26.40
C THR A 196 15.18 -4.14 -25.07
N LEU A 197 15.23 -2.81 -25.05
CA LEU A 197 14.79 -2.01 -23.90
C LEU A 197 13.30 -2.28 -23.60
N ALA A 198 12.49 -2.52 -24.63
CA ALA A 198 11.10 -2.95 -24.48
C ALA A 198 10.98 -4.28 -23.71
N GLN A 199 11.82 -5.28 -24.03
CA GLN A 199 11.85 -6.56 -23.30
C GLN A 199 12.22 -6.37 -21.82
N GLU A 200 13.16 -5.48 -21.51
CA GLU A 200 13.52 -5.14 -20.13
C GLU A 200 12.35 -4.50 -19.38
N PHE A 201 11.70 -3.48 -19.98
CA PHE A 201 10.53 -2.81 -19.39
C PHE A 201 9.30 -3.72 -19.30
N SER A 202 9.13 -4.67 -20.22
CA SER A 202 8.04 -5.65 -20.14
C SER A 202 8.10 -6.50 -18.86
N GLY A 203 9.30 -6.80 -18.38
CA GLY A 203 9.51 -7.46 -17.10
C GLY A 203 8.99 -6.62 -15.93
N TYR A 204 9.25 -5.32 -15.93
CA TYR A 204 8.76 -4.38 -14.92
C TYR A 204 7.24 -4.26 -14.96
N THR A 205 6.69 -4.10 -16.15
CA THR A 205 5.24 -4.06 -16.39
C THR A 205 4.55 -5.30 -15.83
N HIS A 206 5.07 -6.47 -16.12
CA HIS A 206 4.50 -7.74 -15.64
C HIS A 206 4.59 -7.85 -14.10
N GLN A 207 5.69 -7.43 -13.47
CA GLN A 207 5.80 -7.43 -12.01
C GLN A 207 4.72 -6.58 -11.34
N VAL A 208 4.42 -5.39 -11.90
CA VAL A 208 3.38 -4.52 -11.37
C VAL A 208 1.98 -5.10 -11.60
N ALA A 209 1.72 -5.71 -12.77
CA ALA A 209 0.47 -6.43 -13.03
C ALA A 209 0.22 -7.53 -11.98
N MET A 210 1.26 -8.31 -11.67
CA MET A 210 1.17 -9.35 -10.64
C MET A 210 1.03 -8.80 -9.22
N ALA A 211 1.58 -7.62 -8.93
CA ALA A 211 1.37 -6.93 -7.66
C ALA A 211 -0.11 -6.53 -7.49
N ILE A 212 -0.72 -5.95 -8.52
CA ILE A 212 -2.16 -5.63 -8.55
C ILE A 212 -2.99 -6.88 -8.29
N ALA A 213 -2.73 -7.96 -9.03
CA ALA A 213 -3.47 -9.22 -8.89
C ALA A 213 -3.37 -9.81 -7.47
N ARG A 214 -2.22 -9.68 -6.79
CA ARG A 214 -2.05 -10.15 -5.40
C ARG A 214 -2.87 -9.32 -4.42
N VAL A 215 -2.86 -8.00 -4.55
CA VAL A 215 -3.68 -7.12 -3.70
C VAL A 215 -5.17 -7.42 -3.90
N GLU A 216 -5.62 -7.52 -5.15
CA GLU A 216 -7.01 -7.89 -5.48
C GLU A 216 -7.37 -9.29 -4.96
N GLY A 217 -6.44 -10.25 -5.04
CA GLY A 217 -6.63 -11.61 -4.56
C GLY A 217 -6.77 -11.75 -3.04
N ALA A 218 -6.26 -10.78 -2.26
CA ALA A 218 -6.45 -10.73 -0.81
C ALA A 218 -7.80 -10.12 -0.39
N LEU A 219 -8.42 -9.29 -1.22
CA LEU A 219 -9.65 -8.57 -0.90
C LEU A 219 -10.85 -9.45 -0.52
N PRO A 220 -11.11 -10.62 -1.14
CA PRO A 220 -12.26 -11.44 -0.77
C PRO A 220 -12.33 -11.76 0.73
N ARG A 221 -11.21 -12.02 1.39
CA ARG A 221 -11.15 -12.29 2.84
C ARG A 221 -11.25 -11.02 3.69
N ILE A 222 -10.85 -9.88 3.15
CA ILE A 222 -11.05 -8.56 3.76
C ILE A 222 -12.54 -8.17 3.75
N TYR A 223 -13.34 -8.65 2.79
CA TYR A 223 -14.77 -8.35 2.75
C TYR A 223 -15.60 -9.10 3.80
N GLU A 224 -15.02 -10.06 4.52
CA GLU A 224 -15.70 -10.82 5.59
C GLU A 224 -15.61 -10.07 6.91
N LEU A 225 -16.75 -9.64 7.47
CA LEU A 225 -16.81 -8.74 8.61
C LEU A 225 -17.08 -9.47 9.93
N ALA A 226 -16.32 -9.11 10.97
CA ALA A 226 -16.47 -9.64 12.33
C ALA A 226 -17.76 -9.16 13.02
N GLN A 227 -18.35 -8.04 12.58
CA GLN A 227 -19.51 -7.43 13.24
C GLN A 227 -20.64 -8.42 13.42
N GLY A 228 -21.20 -8.43 14.62
CA GLY A 228 -22.20 -9.42 15.05
C GLY A 228 -21.65 -10.53 15.93
N GLY A 229 -20.32 -10.68 16.06
CA GLY A 229 -19.72 -11.61 17.00
C GLY A 229 -19.78 -11.16 18.46
N THR A 230 -19.93 -9.86 18.65
CA THR A 230 -19.94 -9.17 19.97
C THR A 230 -18.68 -9.44 20.79
N ALA A 231 -18.81 -9.93 22.03
CA ALA A 231 -17.70 -10.00 22.98
C ALA A 231 -16.66 -11.08 22.63
N VAL A 232 -17.10 -12.28 22.22
CA VAL A 232 -16.27 -13.48 22.04
C VAL A 232 -16.60 -14.29 20.78
N GLY A 233 -17.55 -13.82 19.95
CA GLY A 233 -17.96 -14.52 18.71
C GLY A 233 -19.34 -15.18 18.77
N THR A 234 -19.98 -15.20 19.92
CA THR A 234 -21.30 -15.88 20.11
C THR A 234 -22.50 -15.05 19.65
N GLY A 235 -22.31 -13.75 19.41
CA GLY A 235 -23.40 -12.83 19.06
C GLY A 235 -24.34 -12.51 20.25
N LEU A 236 -23.83 -12.59 21.47
CA LEU A 236 -24.61 -12.27 22.67
C LEU A 236 -25.23 -10.87 22.58
N ASN A 237 -26.50 -10.74 22.89
CA ASN A 237 -27.29 -9.50 22.87
C ASN A 237 -27.62 -8.95 21.46
N THR A 238 -27.42 -9.74 20.40
CA THR A 238 -27.89 -9.38 19.04
C THR A 238 -29.10 -10.23 18.63
N PRO A 239 -30.03 -9.69 17.83
CA PRO A 239 -31.05 -10.48 17.15
C PRO A 239 -30.45 -11.47 16.15
N VAL A 240 -31.12 -12.60 15.90
CA VAL A 240 -30.75 -13.53 14.83
C VAL A 240 -30.79 -12.79 13.48
N GLY A 241 -29.75 -12.97 12.67
CA GLY A 241 -29.61 -12.30 11.36
C GLY A 241 -29.11 -10.84 11.41
N TRP A 242 -28.78 -10.32 12.61
CA TRP A 242 -28.30 -8.95 12.76
C TRP A 242 -26.96 -8.73 12.09
N GLY A 243 -26.02 -9.68 12.19
CA GLY A 243 -24.70 -9.58 11.57
C GLY A 243 -24.76 -9.47 10.04
N GLU A 244 -25.64 -10.26 9.41
CA GLU A 244 -25.90 -10.23 7.97
C GLU A 244 -26.51 -8.90 7.54
N MET A 245 -27.50 -8.40 8.29
CA MET A 245 -28.16 -7.12 8.01
C MET A 245 -27.16 -5.95 8.10
N VAL A 246 -26.31 -5.94 9.10
CA VAL A 246 -25.29 -4.89 9.29
C VAL A 246 -24.25 -4.95 8.17
N ALA A 247 -23.78 -6.13 7.78
CA ALA A 247 -22.85 -6.27 6.66
C ALA A 247 -23.47 -5.78 5.35
N GLN A 248 -24.75 -6.06 5.09
CA GLN A 248 -25.48 -5.52 3.92
C GLN A 248 -25.58 -4.00 3.94
N ASN A 249 -25.87 -3.41 5.11
CA ASN A 249 -25.92 -1.96 5.27
C ASN A 249 -24.54 -1.33 4.99
N MET A 250 -23.46 -1.91 5.49
CA MET A 250 -22.08 -1.46 5.21
C MET A 250 -21.72 -1.59 3.72
N ALA A 251 -22.14 -2.67 3.08
CA ALA A 251 -21.98 -2.85 1.63
C ALA A 251 -22.73 -1.77 0.84
N GLN A 252 -23.96 -1.44 1.25
CA GLN A 252 -24.75 -0.38 0.61
C GLN A 252 -24.10 1.01 0.81
N ILE A 253 -23.61 1.32 2.00
CA ILE A 253 -22.98 2.62 2.31
C ILE A 253 -21.69 2.82 1.52
N THR A 254 -20.88 1.77 1.40
CA THR A 254 -19.53 1.86 0.81
C THR A 254 -19.46 1.52 -0.68
N GLY A 255 -20.47 0.81 -1.21
CA GLY A 255 -20.44 0.22 -2.55
C GLY A 255 -19.44 -0.94 -2.69
N LEU A 256 -18.97 -1.53 -1.57
CA LEU A 256 -18.07 -2.67 -1.54
C LEU A 256 -18.81 -3.95 -1.11
N PRO A 257 -18.41 -5.14 -1.58
CA PRO A 257 -19.18 -6.38 -1.42
C PRO A 257 -18.96 -7.03 -0.03
N PHE A 258 -19.16 -6.27 1.05
CA PHE A 258 -19.04 -6.77 2.41
C PHE A 258 -20.10 -7.82 2.74
N VAL A 259 -19.64 -8.86 3.42
CA VAL A 259 -20.48 -9.96 3.93
C VAL A 259 -20.14 -10.23 5.39
N THR A 260 -21.06 -10.90 6.08
CA THR A 260 -20.77 -11.36 7.45
C THR A 260 -19.75 -12.49 7.41
N ALA A 261 -18.73 -12.44 8.30
CA ALA A 261 -17.73 -13.51 8.37
C ALA A 261 -18.40 -14.86 8.72
N PRO A 262 -18.00 -15.95 8.04
CA PRO A 262 -18.59 -17.28 8.26
C PRO A 262 -18.28 -17.84 9.65
N ASN A 263 -17.18 -17.39 10.26
CA ASN A 263 -16.78 -17.77 11.61
C ASN A 263 -16.41 -16.51 12.43
N LYS A 264 -17.29 -16.15 13.39
CA LYS A 264 -17.08 -14.97 14.22
C LYS A 264 -15.98 -15.14 15.27
N PHE A 265 -15.69 -16.36 15.69
CA PHE A 265 -14.63 -16.65 16.66
C PHE A 265 -13.25 -16.36 16.04
N GLU A 266 -13.02 -16.84 14.82
CA GLU A 266 -11.81 -16.52 14.05
C GLU A 266 -11.73 -15.03 13.76
N ALA A 267 -12.80 -14.41 13.28
CA ALA A 267 -12.82 -13.00 12.87
C ALA A 267 -12.52 -12.01 14.01
N LEU A 268 -12.76 -12.40 15.29
CA LEU A 268 -12.41 -11.59 16.46
C LEU A 268 -10.98 -11.84 16.95
N ALA A 269 -10.52 -13.09 16.90
CA ALA A 269 -9.31 -13.54 17.58
C ALA A 269 -8.10 -13.67 16.67
N ALA A 270 -8.31 -13.86 15.37
CA ALA A 270 -7.26 -13.95 14.35
C ALA A 270 -7.45 -12.88 13.27
N HIS A 271 -6.35 -12.43 12.69
CA HIS A 271 -6.38 -11.38 11.66
C HIS A 271 -5.58 -11.81 10.43
N ASP A 272 -5.75 -13.06 10.02
CA ASP A 272 -5.05 -13.70 8.91
C ASP A 272 -5.27 -12.94 7.59
N ALA A 273 -6.46 -12.39 7.37
CA ALA A 273 -6.77 -11.55 6.21
C ALA A 273 -5.90 -10.28 6.15
N MET A 274 -5.61 -9.67 7.31
CA MET A 274 -4.73 -8.50 7.41
C MET A 274 -3.26 -8.89 7.17
N VAL A 275 -2.83 -10.05 7.68
CA VAL A 275 -1.49 -10.59 7.45
C VAL A 275 -1.30 -10.94 5.98
N GLU A 276 -2.29 -11.55 5.33
CA GLU A 276 -2.28 -11.86 3.90
C GLU A 276 -2.18 -10.59 3.05
N MET A 277 -2.99 -9.58 3.35
CA MET A 277 -2.90 -8.27 2.67
C MET A 277 -1.51 -7.65 2.84
N SER A 278 -0.95 -7.67 4.05
CA SER A 278 0.41 -7.20 4.32
C SER A 278 1.45 -7.95 3.48
N GLY A 279 1.33 -9.27 3.35
CA GLY A 279 2.20 -10.09 2.51
C GLY A 279 2.09 -9.76 1.02
N ALA A 280 0.89 -9.42 0.53
CA ALA A 280 0.68 -8.95 -0.84
C ALA A 280 1.36 -7.59 -1.07
N LEU A 281 1.22 -6.65 -0.13
CA LEU A 281 1.88 -5.34 -0.16
C LEU A 281 3.41 -5.47 -0.09
N LYS A 282 3.94 -6.35 0.77
CA LYS A 282 5.36 -6.68 0.81
C LYS A 282 5.87 -7.15 -0.54
N THR A 283 5.16 -8.07 -1.19
CA THR A 283 5.58 -8.58 -2.51
C THR A 283 5.57 -7.47 -3.56
N ALA A 284 4.57 -6.58 -3.54
CA ALA A 284 4.55 -5.39 -4.37
C ALA A 284 5.77 -4.50 -4.11
N ALA A 285 6.08 -4.22 -2.84
CA ALA A 285 7.24 -3.42 -2.44
C ALA A 285 8.57 -4.02 -2.93
N VAL A 286 8.75 -5.34 -2.85
CA VAL A 286 9.95 -6.04 -3.39
C VAL A 286 10.08 -5.81 -4.90
N SER A 287 8.99 -5.91 -5.65
CA SER A 287 9.00 -5.65 -7.09
C SER A 287 9.32 -4.19 -7.41
N LEU A 288 8.68 -3.25 -6.75
CA LEU A 288 8.90 -1.81 -6.96
C LEU A 288 10.31 -1.38 -6.57
N PHE A 289 10.87 -1.97 -5.51
CA PHE A 289 12.26 -1.74 -5.09
C PHE A 289 13.25 -2.10 -6.19
N LYS A 290 13.08 -3.28 -6.80
CA LYS A 290 13.91 -3.75 -7.91
C LYS A 290 13.77 -2.83 -9.13
N ILE A 291 12.56 -2.48 -9.52
CA ILE A 291 12.27 -1.62 -10.67
C ILE A 291 12.93 -0.24 -10.49
N ALA A 292 12.77 0.39 -9.33
CA ALA A 292 13.37 1.67 -9.05
C ALA A 292 14.91 1.63 -9.05
N ASN A 293 15.51 0.55 -8.54
CA ASN A 293 16.96 0.38 -8.56
C ASN A 293 17.50 0.19 -9.97
N ASP A 294 16.86 -0.62 -10.81
CA ASP A 294 17.28 -0.79 -12.20
C ASP A 294 17.18 0.54 -12.97
N ILE A 295 16.06 1.23 -12.87
CA ILE A 295 15.85 2.51 -13.57
C ILE A 295 16.91 3.54 -13.15
N ARG A 296 17.17 3.71 -11.84
CA ARG A 296 18.19 4.69 -11.41
C ARG A 296 19.61 4.29 -11.83
N LEU A 297 19.90 2.98 -11.89
CA LEU A 297 21.20 2.51 -12.32
C LEU A 297 21.41 2.70 -13.82
N LEU A 298 20.38 2.41 -14.62
CA LEU A 298 20.39 2.71 -16.07
C LEU A 298 20.51 4.21 -16.35
N GLY A 299 19.95 5.07 -15.52
CA GLY A 299 20.05 6.53 -15.60
C GLY A 299 21.29 7.12 -14.91
N SER A 300 22.21 6.30 -14.39
CA SER A 300 23.37 6.77 -13.65
C SER A 300 24.36 7.52 -14.53
N GLY A 301 24.99 8.58 -13.99
CA GLY A 301 26.00 9.35 -14.69
C GLY A 301 25.82 10.85 -14.48
N PRO A 302 25.72 11.67 -15.55
CA PRO A 302 25.41 11.34 -16.96
C PRO A 302 26.59 10.84 -17.80
N ARG A 303 27.85 11.09 -17.40
CA ARG A 303 29.04 10.72 -18.22
C ARG A 303 29.86 9.57 -17.63
N CYS A 304 29.85 9.38 -16.31
CA CYS A 304 30.69 8.42 -15.61
C CYS A 304 29.87 7.23 -15.06
N GLY A 305 28.64 7.04 -15.50
CA GLY A 305 27.78 5.91 -15.18
C GLY A 305 27.31 5.18 -16.43
N LEU A 306 26.22 4.42 -16.34
CA LEU A 306 25.66 3.70 -17.47
C LEU A 306 25.05 4.65 -18.52
N GLY A 307 24.23 5.59 -18.07
CA GLY A 307 23.69 6.65 -18.92
C GLY A 307 22.80 6.16 -20.07
N GLU A 308 22.21 4.98 -19.99
CA GLU A 308 21.32 4.42 -21.02
C GLU A 308 19.92 5.06 -21.01
N LEU A 309 19.49 5.56 -19.84
CA LEU A 309 18.24 6.31 -19.70
C LEU A 309 18.53 7.75 -19.28
N MET A 310 17.72 8.68 -19.76
CA MET A 310 17.62 10.03 -19.25
C MET A 310 16.37 10.13 -18.40
N LEU A 311 16.55 10.51 -17.13
CA LEU A 311 15.46 10.65 -16.14
C LEU A 311 15.03 12.12 -16.07
N PRO A 312 13.75 12.41 -15.73
CA PRO A 312 13.28 13.78 -15.52
C PRO A 312 14.08 14.54 -14.47
N GLU A 313 14.30 15.81 -14.71
CA GLU A 313 14.94 16.75 -13.79
C GLU A 313 13.85 17.50 -13.01
N ASN A 314 13.59 17.08 -11.76
CA ASN A 314 12.48 17.62 -10.98
C ASN A 314 12.91 18.73 -10.01
N GLU A 315 14.14 18.64 -9.46
CA GLU A 315 14.67 19.59 -8.50
C GLU A 315 16.22 19.63 -8.52
N PRO A 316 16.85 20.70 -8.04
CA PRO A 316 18.30 20.76 -7.88
C PRO A 316 18.81 19.66 -6.96
N GLY A 317 19.78 18.86 -7.45
CA GLY A 317 20.26 17.65 -6.75
C GLY A 317 21.41 17.89 -5.77
N SER A 318 21.95 19.11 -5.66
CA SER A 318 23.11 19.37 -4.80
C SER A 318 23.21 20.85 -4.41
N SER A 319 23.59 21.12 -3.16
CA SER A 319 23.87 22.45 -2.66
C SER A 319 25.27 22.98 -3.04
N ILE A 320 26.20 22.11 -3.44
CA ILE A 320 27.61 22.48 -3.74
C ILE A 320 28.10 22.04 -5.12
N MET A 321 27.34 21.22 -5.85
CA MET A 321 27.66 20.77 -7.22
C MET A 321 26.63 21.35 -8.19
N PRO A 322 26.90 22.50 -8.82
CA PRO A 322 25.94 23.14 -9.74
C PRO A 322 25.56 22.21 -10.91
N GLY A 323 24.27 22.13 -11.23
CA GLY A 323 23.78 21.32 -12.34
C GLY A 323 23.69 19.80 -12.07
N LYS A 324 23.98 19.35 -10.83
CA LYS A 324 23.78 17.94 -10.48
C LYS A 324 22.31 17.66 -10.25
N VAL A 325 21.77 16.63 -10.92
CA VAL A 325 20.43 16.13 -10.74
C VAL A 325 20.51 14.69 -10.20
N ASN A 326 19.65 14.35 -9.25
CA ASN A 326 19.61 13.02 -8.64
C ASN A 326 18.34 12.26 -9.05
N PRO A 327 18.34 10.93 -9.02
CA PRO A 327 17.16 10.10 -9.31
C PRO A 327 16.23 10.01 -8.07
N THR A 328 15.77 11.18 -7.58
CA THR A 328 15.10 11.33 -6.28
C THR A 328 13.80 10.55 -6.16
N GLN A 329 13.06 10.39 -7.25
CA GLN A 329 11.84 9.58 -7.27
C GLN A 329 12.15 8.09 -7.05
N CYS A 330 13.24 7.59 -7.62
CA CYS A 330 13.70 6.22 -7.34
C CYS A 330 14.12 6.06 -5.88
N GLU A 331 14.78 7.07 -5.30
CA GLU A 331 15.20 7.06 -3.90
C GLU A 331 13.99 7.05 -2.96
N ALA A 332 13.01 7.92 -3.20
CA ALA A 332 11.77 7.99 -2.43
C ALA A 332 11.01 6.66 -2.47
N LEU A 333 10.84 6.08 -3.65
CA LEU A 333 10.15 4.80 -3.81
C LEU A 333 10.89 3.66 -3.08
N THR A 334 12.22 3.61 -3.14
CA THR A 334 12.98 2.57 -2.42
C THR A 334 12.89 2.71 -0.91
N GLN A 335 12.83 3.95 -0.36
CA GLN A 335 12.60 4.18 1.07
C GLN A 335 11.21 3.71 1.49
N VAL A 336 10.17 4.02 0.71
CA VAL A 336 8.80 3.52 0.95
C VAL A 336 8.80 1.99 0.96
N CYS A 337 9.41 1.34 -0.02
CA CYS A 337 9.48 -0.12 -0.09
C CYS A 337 10.17 -0.72 1.15
N ALA A 338 11.29 -0.14 1.58
CA ALA A 338 12.00 -0.60 2.78
C ALA A 338 11.12 -0.47 4.04
N HIS A 339 10.38 0.64 4.17
CA HIS A 339 9.46 0.85 5.29
C HIS A 339 8.31 -0.17 5.29
N VAL A 340 7.73 -0.48 4.14
CA VAL A 340 6.68 -1.50 3.99
C VAL A 340 7.18 -2.89 4.41
N LEU A 341 8.43 -3.24 4.11
CA LEU A 341 9.03 -4.49 4.57
C LEU A 341 9.11 -4.56 6.11
N GLY A 342 9.45 -3.44 6.75
CA GLY A 342 9.45 -3.32 8.22
C GLY A 342 8.05 -3.44 8.82
N ASN A 343 7.07 -2.80 8.21
CA ASN A 343 5.66 -2.89 8.62
C ASN A 343 5.13 -4.32 8.51
N ASP A 344 5.46 -5.04 7.43
CA ASP A 344 5.04 -6.44 7.25
C ASP A 344 5.62 -7.36 8.33
N ALA A 345 6.87 -7.17 8.72
CA ALA A 345 7.47 -7.93 9.82
C ALA A 345 6.71 -7.72 11.14
N ALA A 346 6.33 -6.48 11.46
CA ALA A 346 5.54 -6.15 12.64
C ALA A 346 4.12 -6.74 12.56
N VAL A 347 3.46 -6.68 11.39
CA VAL A 347 2.13 -7.25 11.16
C VAL A 347 2.15 -8.78 11.31
N GLY A 348 3.14 -9.45 10.72
CA GLY A 348 3.30 -10.91 10.84
C GLY A 348 3.49 -11.36 12.29
N PHE A 349 4.33 -10.63 13.05
CA PHE A 349 4.48 -10.89 14.49
C PHE A 349 3.16 -10.68 15.24
N ALA A 350 2.49 -9.55 15.01
CA ALA A 350 1.22 -9.22 15.66
C ALA A 350 0.10 -10.24 15.33
N GLY A 351 0.06 -10.71 14.08
CA GLY A 351 -0.90 -11.73 13.65
C GLY A 351 -0.69 -13.10 14.34
N SER A 352 0.56 -13.42 14.69
CA SER A 352 0.88 -14.65 15.43
C SER A 352 0.50 -14.61 16.92
N GLN A 353 0.11 -13.45 17.41
CA GLN A 353 -0.28 -13.25 18.81
C GLN A 353 -1.79 -13.46 19.01
N GLY A 354 -2.23 -13.26 20.22
CA GLY A 354 -3.61 -13.48 20.65
C GLY A 354 -3.73 -14.69 21.55
N HIS A 355 -4.65 -14.60 22.49
CA HIS A 355 -4.96 -15.69 23.42
C HIS A 355 -6.47 -15.91 23.38
N PHE A 356 -6.86 -17.15 23.09
CA PHE A 356 -8.26 -17.56 23.05
C PHE A 356 -9.07 -16.71 22.07
N GLU A 357 -10.05 -15.93 22.55
CA GLU A 357 -11.04 -15.26 21.72
C GLU A 357 -10.66 -13.82 21.30
N LEU A 358 -9.41 -13.37 21.59
CA LEU A 358 -9.00 -12.00 21.24
C LEU A 358 -7.50 -11.85 20.93
N ASN A 359 -7.20 -11.25 19.80
CA ASN A 359 -5.90 -10.65 19.51
C ASN A 359 -5.90 -9.18 19.99
N VAL A 360 -4.87 -8.80 20.73
CA VAL A 360 -4.75 -7.44 21.32
C VAL A 360 -3.64 -6.57 20.69
N TYR A 361 -3.33 -6.80 19.42
CA TYR A 361 -2.39 -6.02 18.62
C TYR A 361 -3.09 -5.26 17.47
N LYS A 362 -4.43 -5.17 17.49
CA LYS A 362 -5.26 -4.66 16.42
C LYS A 362 -4.90 -3.22 15.97
N PRO A 363 -4.76 -2.23 16.88
CA PRO A 363 -4.49 -0.85 16.45
C PRO A 363 -3.16 -0.72 15.70
N MET A 364 -2.09 -1.38 16.18
CA MET A 364 -0.78 -1.36 15.53
C MET A 364 -0.81 -2.10 14.19
N MET A 365 -1.48 -3.24 14.12
CA MET A 365 -1.64 -4.01 12.86
C MET A 365 -2.40 -3.18 11.81
N ALA A 366 -3.51 -2.55 12.20
CA ALA A 366 -4.27 -1.67 11.31
C ALA A 366 -3.44 -0.49 10.80
N TYR A 367 -2.70 0.17 11.70
CA TYR A 367 -1.83 1.29 11.34
C TYR A 367 -0.79 0.88 10.30
N ASN A 368 -0.05 -0.20 10.54
CA ASN A 368 1.03 -0.64 9.66
C ASN A 368 0.52 -1.08 8.27
N VAL A 369 -0.61 -1.80 8.21
CA VAL A 369 -1.20 -2.20 6.92
C VAL A 369 -1.69 -0.98 6.15
N LEU A 370 -2.46 -0.10 6.78
CA LEU A 370 -3.01 1.08 6.12
C LEU A 370 -1.92 2.08 5.71
N GLN A 371 -0.89 2.27 6.54
CA GLN A 371 0.27 3.09 6.17
C GLN A 371 0.99 2.52 4.95
N SER A 372 1.22 1.19 4.92
CA SER A 372 1.84 0.52 3.76
C SER A 372 1.02 0.68 2.49
N MET A 373 -0.30 0.57 2.60
CA MET A 373 -1.23 0.76 1.48
C MET A 373 -1.21 2.19 0.94
N GLN A 374 -1.27 3.17 1.83
CA GLN A 374 -1.22 4.58 1.48
C GLN A 374 0.12 4.92 0.80
N LEU A 375 1.23 4.56 1.45
CA LEU A 375 2.57 4.87 0.94
C LEU A 375 2.85 4.23 -0.41
N LEU A 376 2.45 2.97 -0.64
CA LEU A 376 2.65 2.30 -1.93
C LEU A 376 1.80 2.93 -3.03
N GLY A 377 0.55 3.28 -2.75
CA GLY A 377 -0.33 3.95 -3.69
C GLY A 377 0.22 5.32 -4.09
N ASP A 378 0.54 6.17 -3.11
CA ASP A 378 1.07 7.51 -3.32
C ASP A 378 2.43 7.49 -4.04
N ALA A 379 3.34 6.61 -3.60
CA ALA A 379 4.67 6.51 -4.21
C ALA A 379 4.62 5.95 -5.63
N ALA A 380 3.73 5.00 -5.93
CA ALA A 380 3.52 4.50 -7.30
C ALA A 380 2.99 5.61 -8.21
N GLN A 381 2.04 6.42 -7.74
CA GLN A 381 1.53 7.57 -8.49
C GLN A 381 2.61 8.63 -8.70
N ALA A 382 3.34 9.02 -7.66
CA ALA A 382 4.41 10.01 -7.74
C ALA A 382 5.54 9.54 -8.68
N PHE A 383 5.92 8.26 -8.61
CA PHE A 383 6.92 7.67 -9.49
C PHE A 383 6.47 7.63 -10.96
N THR A 384 5.18 7.40 -11.17
CA THR A 384 4.56 7.49 -12.51
C THR A 384 4.69 8.91 -13.08
N ASP A 385 4.22 9.90 -12.34
CA ASP A 385 4.06 11.27 -12.82
C ASP A 385 5.42 11.97 -12.98
N ASN A 386 6.32 11.76 -12.02
CA ASN A 386 7.58 12.50 -11.91
C ASN A 386 8.82 11.70 -12.38
N CYS A 387 8.67 10.44 -12.77
CA CYS A 387 9.77 9.64 -13.27
C CYS A 387 9.39 8.90 -14.56
N VAL A 388 8.55 7.87 -14.48
CA VAL A 388 8.33 6.93 -15.60
C VAL A 388 7.84 7.61 -16.86
N ASN A 389 6.86 8.50 -16.76
CA ASN A 389 6.32 9.23 -17.91
C ASN A 389 7.37 10.04 -18.67
N GLY A 390 8.37 10.57 -17.98
CA GLY A 390 9.41 11.41 -18.55
C GLY A 390 10.72 10.69 -18.92
N ILE A 391 10.83 9.39 -18.72
CA ILE A 391 12.02 8.62 -19.12
C ILE A 391 12.18 8.64 -20.63
N THR A 392 13.40 8.93 -21.09
CA THR A 392 13.76 8.80 -22.51
C THR A 392 15.03 7.96 -22.66
N PRO A 393 15.19 7.20 -23.79
CA PRO A 393 16.36 6.40 -24.04
C PRO A 393 17.50 7.25 -24.57
N ASN A 394 18.70 7.09 -24.04
CA ASN A 394 19.92 7.66 -24.61
C ASN A 394 20.46 6.71 -25.69
N ARG A 395 19.93 6.85 -26.91
CA ARG A 395 20.22 5.92 -28.01
C ARG A 395 21.70 5.84 -28.36
N ASP A 396 22.41 6.97 -28.32
CA ASP A 396 23.85 7.01 -28.64
C ASP A 396 24.67 6.21 -27.63
N GLN A 397 24.35 6.35 -26.35
CA GLN A 397 25.03 5.61 -25.28
C GLN A 397 24.66 4.13 -25.32
N ILE A 398 23.40 3.78 -25.57
CA ILE A 398 22.94 2.39 -25.72
C ILE A 398 23.69 1.73 -26.89
N ASP A 399 23.76 2.36 -28.06
CA ASP A 399 24.45 1.81 -29.25
C ASP A 399 25.95 1.66 -29.00
N LYS A 400 26.58 2.67 -28.37
CA LYS A 400 27.99 2.61 -27.99
C LYS A 400 28.29 1.41 -27.10
N LEU A 401 27.58 1.26 -25.96
CA LEU A 401 27.81 0.19 -25.01
C LEU A 401 27.53 -1.19 -25.62
N MET A 402 26.52 -1.31 -26.48
CA MET A 402 26.21 -2.52 -27.18
C MET A 402 27.36 -2.94 -28.11
N ARG A 403 27.90 -2.01 -28.92
CA ARG A 403 28.99 -2.31 -29.87
C ARG A 403 30.32 -2.62 -29.20
N GLU A 404 30.56 -2.09 -28.02
CA GLU A 404 31.78 -2.34 -27.24
C GLU A 404 31.71 -3.66 -26.46
N SER A 405 30.52 -4.30 -26.35
CA SER A 405 30.36 -5.53 -25.57
C SER A 405 31.07 -6.73 -26.20
N LEU A 406 31.90 -7.36 -25.40
CA LEU A 406 32.57 -8.62 -25.78
C LEU A 406 31.62 -9.83 -25.82
N MET A 407 30.41 -9.71 -25.23
CA MET A 407 29.45 -10.81 -25.18
C MET A 407 28.69 -11.03 -26.48
N LEU A 408 28.85 -10.14 -27.47
CA LEU A 408 28.43 -10.36 -28.85
C LEU A 408 29.16 -11.55 -29.49
N VAL A 409 30.31 -11.98 -28.95
CA VAL A 409 31.02 -13.17 -29.34
C VAL A 409 30.18 -14.45 -29.26
N THR A 410 29.11 -14.44 -28.45
CA THR A 410 28.19 -15.58 -28.35
C THR A 410 27.58 -15.96 -29.70
N ALA A 411 27.39 -14.98 -30.61
CA ALA A 411 26.92 -15.25 -31.96
C ALA A 411 27.95 -16.01 -32.83
N LEU A 412 29.25 -15.93 -32.52
CA LEU A 412 30.31 -16.65 -33.24
C LEU A 412 30.46 -18.10 -32.79
N ALA A 413 30.03 -18.43 -31.57
CA ALA A 413 30.25 -19.76 -31.01
C ALA A 413 29.71 -20.92 -31.89
N PRO A 414 28.55 -20.83 -32.55
CA PRO A 414 28.09 -21.84 -33.51
C PRO A 414 28.98 -22.01 -34.74
N GLU A 415 29.67 -20.95 -35.18
CA GLU A 415 30.50 -20.96 -36.38
C GLU A 415 31.94 -21.45 -36.11
N ILE A 416 32.55 -21.00 -35.00
CA ILE A 416 33.97 -21.24 -34.73
C ILE A 416 34.21 -22.11 -33.52
N GLY A 417 33.16 -22.52 -32.80
CA GLY A 417 33.24 -23.29 -31.55
C GLY A 417 33.47 -22.42 -30.33
N TYR A 418 33.06 -22.92 -29.16
CA TYR A 418 33.08 -22.18 -27.88
C TYR A 418 34.50 -21.75 -27.47
N ASP A 419 35.50 -22.60 -27.61
CA ASP A 419 36.89 -22.33 -27.18
C ASP A 419 37.53 -21.21 -28.02
N ASN A 420 37.32 -21.24 -29.34
CA ASN A 420 37.78 -20.17 -30.23
C ASN A 420 37.04 -18.85 -29.95
N ALA A 421 35.75 -18.89 -29.75
CA ALA A 421 34.98 -17.70 -29.34
C ALA A 421 35.51 -17.11 -28.02
N THR A 422 35.80 -17.97 -27.03
CA THR A 422 36.43 -17.57 -25.77
C THR A 422 37.80 -16.93 -25.99
N THR A 423 38.61 -17.48 -26.90
CA THR A 423 39.93 -16.92 -27.26
C THR A 423 39.80 -15.55 -27.88
N VAL A 424 38.85 -15.34 -28.80
CA VAL A 424 38.57 -14.03 -29.41
C VAL A 424 38.24 -13.00 -28.35
N ALA A 425 37.26 -13.31 -27.47
CA ALA A 425 36.82 -12.38 -26.44
C ALA A 425 37.92 -11.99 -25.44
N LYS A 426 38.69 -12.98 -24.95
CA LYS A 426 39.80 -12.74 -24.03
C LYS A 426 40.92 -11.94 -24.67
N THR A 427 41.24 -12.21 -25.94
CA THR A 427 42.29 -11.49 -26.69
C THR A 427 41.85 -10.05 -26.94
N ALA A 428 40.61 -9.83 -27.36
CA ALA A 428 40.05 -8.50 -27.55
C ALA A 428 40.09 -7.68 -26.25
N HIS A 429 39.68 -8.29 -25.12
CA HIS A 429 39.73 -7.62 -23.81
C HIS A 429 41.19 -7.27 -23.42
N LYS A 430 42.13 -8.18 -23.56
CA LYS A 430 43.54 -8.00 -23.21
C LYS A 430 44.19 -6.88 -24.04
N ASN A 431 43.89 -6.85 -25.35
CA ASN A 431 44.49 -5.92 -26.29
C ASN A 431 43.74 -4.56 -26.37
N GLY A 432 42.58 -4.43 -25.78
CA GLY A 432 41.69 -3.24 -25.90
C GLY A 432 41.18 -3.06 -27.34
N THR A 433 40.98 -4.17 -28.08
CA THR A 433 40.52 -4.18 -29.46
C THR A 433 39.09 -4.66 -29.56
N THR A 434 38.50 -4.65 -30.75
CA THR A 434 37.15 -5.16 -31.00
C THR A 434 37.13 -6.64 -31.26
N LEU A 435 35.99 -7.30 -31.02
CA LEU A 435 35.79 -8.72 -31.37
C LEU A 435 36.08 -8.97 -32.86
N LYS A 436 35.69 -8.06 -33.76
CA LYS A 436 35.88 -8.17 -35.19
C LYS A 436 37.38 -8.20 -35.56
N GLN A 437 38.13 -7.25 -34.98
CA GLN A 437 39.59 -7.18 -35.22
C GLN A 437 40.27 -8.48 -34.79
N GLU A 438 39.98 -8.98 -33.62
CA GLU A 438 40.64 -10.19 -33.10
C GLU A 438 40.19 -11.49 -33.79
N ALA A 439 38.89 -11.59 -34.13
CA ALA A 439 38.39 -12.78 -34.83
C ALA A 439 39.04 -12.95 -36.22
N ILE A 440 39.26 -11.82 -36.92
CA ILE A 440 39.97 -11.77 -38.22
C ILE A 440 41.48 -12.02 -38.03
N ALA A 441 42.12 -11.31 -37.09
CA ALA A 441 43.57 -11.47 -36.85
C ALA A 441 43.97 -12.85 -36.42
N LEU A 442 43.12 -13.54 -35.67
CA LEU A 442 43.31 -14.95 -35.26
C LEU A 442 42.97 -15.94 -36.37
N GLY A 443 42.42 -15.48 -37.50
CA GLY A 443 42.10 -16.33 -38.65
C GLY A 443 40.87 -17.24 -38.46
N PHE A 444 40.00 -16.94 -37.51
CA PHE A 444 38.81 -17.76 -37.26
C PHE A 444 37.68 -17.46 -38.24
N VAL A 445 37.51 -16.21 -38.66
CA VAL A 445 36.54 -15.77 -39.67
C VAL A 445 37.10 -14.61 -40.51
N ASP A 446 36.55 -14.41 -41.70
CA ASP A 446 36.75 -13.18 -42.47
C ASP A 446 35.75 -12.10 -42.10
N GLU A 447 35.95 -10.88 -42.60
CA GLU A 447 35.09 -9.74 -42.29
C GLU A 447 33.65 -9.95 -42.72
N ALA A 448 33.42 -10.54 -43.90
CA ALA A 448 32.07 -10.76 -44.42
C ALA A 448 31.31 -11.78 -43.57
N THR A 449 31.97 -12.84 -43.09
CA THR A 449 31.39 -13.82 -42.20
C THR A 449 31.11 -13.22 -40.83
N PHE A 450 32.03 -12.41 -40.27
CA PHE A 450 31.81 -11.72 -39.02
C PHE A 450 30.55 -10.87 -39.07
N ASP A 451 30.45 -9.99 -40.07
CA ASP A 451 29.31 -9.05 -40.21
C ASP A 451 27.99 -9.76 -40.52
N LYS A 452 28.04 -10.92 -41.11
CA LYS A 452 26.86 -11.77 -41.34
C LYS A 452 26.36 -12.43 -40.05
N VAL A 453 27.27 -12.85 -39.16
CA VAL A 453 26.96 -13.69 -37.98
C VAL A 453 26.72 -12.83 -36.74
N VAL A 454 27.56 -11.84 -36.49
CA VAL A 454 27.48 -11.00 -35.29
C VAL A 454 26.51 -9.84 -35.50
N ARG A 455 25.25 -10.17 -35.37
CA ARG A 455 24.12 -9.24 -35.58
C ARG A 455 23.26 -9.22 -34.33
N PRO A 456 23.34 -8.15 -33.51
CA PRO A 456 22.58 -8.05 -32.27
C PRO A 456 21.07 -8.29 -32.43
N GLU A 457 20.50 -7.82 -33.55
CA GLU A 457 19.08 -8.00 -33.88
C GLU A 457 18.66 -9.45 -34.10
N LEU A 458 19.60 -10.35 -34.32
CA LEU A 458 19.36 -11.80 -34.42
C LEU A 458 19.61 -12.53 -33.10
N MET A 459 19.95 -11.80 -32.04
CA MET A 459 20.30 -12.37 -30.72
C MET A 459 19.22 -12.11 -29.64
N ILE A 460 18.10 -11.47 -29.98
CA ILE A 460 17.07 -11.02 -29.06
C ILE A 460 15.85 -11.96 -28.91
N GLY A 461 15.94 -13.16 -29.48
CA GLY A 461 14.89 -14.17 -29.42
C GLY A 461 15.33 -15.53 -29.90
N PRO A 462 14.48 -16.55 -29.77
CA PRO A 462 14.74 -17.89 -30.33
C PRO A 462 14.80 -17.83 -31.87
N LYS A 463 15.64 -18.73 -32.46
CA LYS A 463 15.76 -18.86 -33.91
C LYS A 463 14.89 -19.98 -34.41
#